data_109b2b54219394df4d86b5f31ce035a7
#
_entry.id   109b2b54219394df4d86b5f31ce035a7
#
_cell.length_a   1.000
_cell.length_b   1.000
_cell.length_c   1.000
_cell.angle_alpha   90.00
_cell.angle_beta   90.00
_cell.angle_gamma   90.00
#
_symmetry.space_group_name_H-M   'P 1'
#
loop_
_entity.id
_entity.type
_entity.pdbx_description
1 polymer ?
#
loop_
_entity_poly.entity_id
_entity_poly.type
_entity_poly.pdbx_seq_one_letter_code
_entity_poly.pdbx_strand_id
1 'polypeptide(L)'
;MFEPVNALETLMQSAASNPAKIPDFYRALLDSELYILTPETELEPGRRRSLKLHEKIRVATVEFKGKTWHPAFTAPERVSAYLKEPEACLEAKARDLFALLPPGSNFWLNPQSECQKPLPGDEISLLLSGKIFTMDFSGSGTASPG
;
A
#
# COMPACT_ATOMS: atom_id res chain seq x y z
N MET A 1 5.16 -13.54 15.13
CA MET A 1 4.23 -12.44 15.43
C MET A 1 4.64 -11.16 14.72
N PHE A 2 3.69 -10.47 14.14
CA PHE A 2 4.00 -9.24 13.41
C PHE A 2 4.38 -8.13 14.39
N GLU A 3 5.53 -7.51 14.16
CA GLU A 3 5.95 -6.40 14.99
C GLU A 3 6.02 -5.14 14.15
N PRO A 4 5.15 -4.16 14.43
CA PRO A 4 5.17 -2.91 13.68
C PRO A 4 6.50 -2.17 13.86
N VAL A 5 7.02 -1.62 12.76
CA VAL A 5 8.26 -0.85 12.80
C VAL A 5 8.01 0.64 12.62
N ASN A 6 6.77 1.04 12.42
CA ASN A 6 6.41 2.47 12.35
C ASN A 6 4.94 2.66 12.73
N ALA A 7 4.54 3.92 12.83
CA ALA A 7 3.19 4.26 13.26
C ALA A 7 2.12 3.75 12.29
N LEU A 8 2.39 3.76 10.99
CA LEU A 8 1.43 3.26 10.02
C LEU A 8 1.15 1.77 10.26
N GLU A 9 2.19 0.99 10.50
CA GLU A 9 2.01 -0.45 10.74
C GLU A 9 1.27 -0.72 12.03
N THR A 10 1.48 0.10 13.04
CA THR A 10 0.72 0.00 14.30
C THR A 10 -0.77 0.20 14.04
N LEU A 11 -1.13 1.22 13.26
CA LEU A 11 -2.52 1.47 12.91
C LEU A 11 -3.10 0.36 12.03
N MET A 12 -2.29 -0.14 11.10
CA MET A 12 -2.71 -1.23 10.22
C MET A 12 -3.05 -2.48 11.03
N GLN A 13 -2.23 -2.81 12.01
CA GLN A 13 -2.47 -3.95 12.89
C GLN A 13 -3.71 -3.72 13.75
N SER A 14 -3.88 -2.52 14.29
CA SER A 14 -5.04 -2.18 15.11
C SER A 14 -6.32 -2.25 14.29
N ALA A 15 -6.30 -1.74 13.06
CA ALA A 15 -7.47 -1.74 12.19
C ALA A 15 -7.90 -3.14 11.80
N ALA A 16 -6.97 -4.08 11.75
CA ALA A 16 -7.29 -5.46 11.40
C ALA A 16 -8.21 -6.12 12.43
N SER A 17 -8.14 -5.68 13.68
CA SER A 17 -8.95 -6.25 14.74
C SER A 17 -10.00 -5.28 15.28
N ASN A 18 -9.96 -4.02 14.89
CA ASN A 18 -10.88 -3.02 15.40
C ASN A 18 -11.34 -2.10 14.26
N PRO A 19 -12.54 -2.32 13.73
CA PRO A 19 -13.05 -1.52 12.62
C PRO A 19 -13.10 -0.02 12.89
N ALA A 20 -13.22 0.39 14.14
CA ALA A 20 -13.24 1.81 14.48
C ALA A 20 -11.91 2.50 14.18
N LYS A 21 -10.83 1.73 14.02
CA LYS A 21 -9.51 2.27 13.68
C LYS A 21 -9.25 2.35 12.19
N ILE A 22 -10.14 1.81 11.36
CA ILE A 22 -9.94 1.81 9.92
C ILE A 22 -9.79 3.23 9.34
N PRO A 23 -10.63 4.21 9.71
CA PRO A 23 -10.43 5.57 9.19
C PRO A 23 -9.08 6.17 9.58
N ASP A 24 -8.61 5.91 10.79
CA ASP A 24 -7.30 6.41 11.22
C ASP A 24 -6.19 5.80 10.40
N PHE A 25 -6.30 4.50 10.12
CA PHE A 25 -5.33 3.81 9.28
C PHE A 25 -5.32 4.43 7.87
N TYR A 26 -6.47 4.66 7.27
CA TYR A 26 -6.53 5.22 5.93
C TYR A 26 -5.96 6.64 5.86
N ARG A 27 -6.22 7.46 6.87
CA ARG A 27 -5.64 8.81 6.91
C ARG A 27 -4.13 8.74 7.01
N ALA A 28 -3.61 7.89 7.88
CA ALA A 28 -2.18 7.73 8.03
C ALA A 28 -1.56 7.15 6.77
N LEU A 29 -2.23 6.21 6.12
CA LEU A 29 -1.75 5.61 4.88
C LEU A 29 -1.52 6.65 3.81
N LEU A 30 -2.48 7.53 3.60
CA LEU A 30 -2.38 8.53 2.52
C LEU A 30 -1.18 9.46 2.69
N ASP A 31 -0.78 9.72 3.94
CA ASP A 31 0.34 10.62 4.21
C ASP A 31 1.64 9.90 4.53
N SER A 32 1.64 8.58 4.50
CA SER A 32 2.83 7.80 4.78
C SER A 32 3.57 7.46 3.50
N GLU A 33 4.87 7.23 3.63
CA GLU A 33 5.65 6.79 2.49
C GLU A 33 5.50 5.30 2.31
N LEU A 34 5.33 4.88 1.07
CA LEU A 34 5.31 3.48 0.69
C LEU A 34 6.49 3.21 -0.22
N TYR A 35 6.87 1.96 -0.30
CA TYR A 35 8.01 1.51 -1.10
C TYR A 35 7.51 0.55 -2.15
N ILE A 36 7.87 0.81 -3.42
CA ILE A 36 7.46 -0.05 -4.53
C ILE A 36 8.69 -0.51 -5.30
N LEU A 37 8.59 -1.68 -5.90
CA LEU A 37 9.69 -2.26 -6.66
C LEU A 37 9.69 -1.73 -8.08
N THR A 38 10.88 -1.42 -8.60
CA THR A 38 11.03 -0.90 -9.95
C THR A 38 12.11 -1.70 -10.68
N PRO A 39 11.76 -2.86 -11.22
CA PRO A 39 12.76 -3.76 -11.82
C PRO A 39 13.51 -3.19 -13.02
N GLU A 40 12.90 -2.24 -13.72
CA GLU A 40 13.55 -1.68 -14.90
C GLU A 40 13.89 -0.22 -14.66
N THR A 41 14.86 0.05 -13.84
CA THR A 41 15.31 1.41 -13.55
C THR A 41 16.83 1.47 -13.62
N GLU A 42 17.37 2.66 -13.74
CA GLU A 42 18.81 2.86 -13.72
C GLU A 42 19.36 2.70 -12.31
N LEU A 43 18.49 2.65 -11.32
CA LEU A 43 18.91 2.52 -9.94
C LEU A 43 19.45 1.12 -9.69
N GLU A 44 20.56 1.02 -9.00
CA GLU A 44 21.16 -0.27 -8.69
C GLU A 44 20.29 -1.06 -7.72
N PRO A 45 20.32 -2.41 -7.80
CA PRO A 45 19.57 -3.24 -6.85
C PRO A 45 19.91 -2.88 -5.42
N GLY A 46 18.91 -2.85 -4.55
CA GLY A 46 19.10 -2.50 -3.14
C GLY A 46 19.07 -1.03 -2.86
N ARG A 47 19.06 -0.19 -3.88
CA ARG A 47 19.01 1.26 -3.70
C ARG A 47 17.56 1.75 -3.67
N ARG A 48 17.38 2.91 -3.07
CA ARG A 48 16.08 3.57 -3.00
C ARG A 48 16.22 5.02 -3.41
N ARG A 49 15.17 5.57 -3.99
CA ARG A 49 15.07 7.00 -4.20
C ARG A 49 13.62 7.43 -4.16
N SER A 50 13.39 8.72 -3.97
CA SER A 50 12.05 9.27 -3.99
C SER A 50 11.52 9.35 -5.41
N LEU A 51 10.21 9.17 -5.55
CA LEU A 51 9.55 9.31 -6.83
C LEU A 51 9.51 10.79 -7.21
N LYS A 52 9.78 11.07 -8.48
CA LYS A 52 9.73 12.43 -8.99
C LYS A 52 8.36 12.70 -9.57
N LEU A 53 7.92 13.94 -9.44
CA LEU A 53 6.62 14.34 -9.99
C LEU A 53 6.62 14.13 -11.51
N HIS A 54 5.54 13.55 -12.01
CA HIS A 54 5.36 13.27 -13.43
C HIS A 54 6.37 12.28 -14.03
N GLU A 55 7.05 11.56 -13.17
CA GLU A 55 8.00 10.57 -13.64
C GLU A 55 7.25 9.38 -14.23
N LYS A 56 7.74 8.85 -15.35
CA LYS A 56 7.21 7.59 -15.90
C LYS A 56 8.04 6.47 -15.32
N ILE A 57 7.39 5.52 -14.70
CA ILE A 57 8.08 4.41 -14.07
C ILE A 57 7.41 3.10 -14.43
N ARG A 58 8.19 2.04 -14.35
CA ARG A 58 7.64 0.70 -14.38
C ARG A 58 7.68 0.17 -12.97
N VAL A 59 6.57 -0.40 -12.53
CA VAL A 59 6.49 -0.97 -11.20
C VAL A 59 6.23 -2.46 -11.29
N ALA A 60 6.75 -3.21 -10.33
CA ALA A 60 6.56 -4.64 -10.30
C ALA A 60 5.08 -4.98 -10.13
N THR A 61 4.69 -6.13 -10.66
CA THR A 61 3.33 -6.62 -10.50
C THR A 61 3.34 -8.07 -10.08
N VAL A 62 2.28 -8.52 -9.45
CA VAL A 62 2.06 -9.92 -9.16
C VAL A 62 0.63 -10.27 -9.55
N GLU A 63 0.45 -11.50 -10.01
CA GLU A 63 -0.88 -11.98 -10.37
C GLU A 63 -1.45 -12.77 -9.21
N PHE A 64 -2.71 -12.51 -8.88
CA PHE A 64 -3.37 -13.26 -7.82
C PHE A 64 -4.86 -13.28 -8.09
N LYS A 65 -5.43 -14.46 -8.15
CA LYS A 65 -6.86 -14.67 -8.40
C LYS A 65 -7.38 -13.96 -9.65
N GLY A 66 -6.58 -13.99 -10.71
CA GLY A 66 -6.99 -13.41 -11.98
C GLY A 66 -6.84 -11.91 -12.08
N LYS A 67 -6.25 -11.28 -11.09
CA LYS A 67 -6.02 -9.84 -11.10
C LYS A 67 -4.54 -9.53 -10.98
N THR A 68 -4.15 -8.37 -11.50
CA THR A 68 -2.80 -7.87 -11.38
C THR A 68 -2.74 -6.89 -10.22
N TRP A 69 -1.75 -7.06 -9.35
CA TRP A 69 -1.57 -6.23 -8.16
C TRP A 69 -0.16 -5.65 -8.16
N HIS A 70 -0.03 -4.45 -7.62
CA HIS A 70 1.28 -3.82 -7.43
C HIS A 70 1.69 -3.98 -5.98
N PRO A 71 2.75 -4.76 -5.67
CA PRO A 71 3.21 -4.86 -4.29
C PRO A 71 3.69 -3.52 -3.80
N ALA A 72 3.29 -3.15 -2.60
CA ALA A 72 3.77 -1.94 -1.94
C ALA A 72 4.09 -2.29 -0.49
N PHE A 73 5.07 -1.63 0.07
CA PHE A 73 5.57 -1.99 1.40
C PHE A 73 5.54 -0.78 2.31
N THR A 74 5.23 -1.03 3.57
CA THR A 74 5.09 0.05 4.56
C THR A 74 6.39 0.42 5.21
N ALA A 75 7.45 -0.33 4.95
CA ALA A 75 8.78 -0.05 5.49
C ALA A 75 9.82 -0.78 4.66
N PRO A 76 11.09 -0.28 4.62
CA PRO A 76 12.15 -0.98 3.89
C PRO A 76 12.39 -2.40 4.40
N GLU A 77 12.19 -2.64 5.69
CA GLU A 77 12.34 -3.97 6.27
C GLU A 77 11.37 -4.96 5.65
N ARG A 78 10.17 -4.49 5.24
CA ARG A 78 9.19 -5.36 4.62
C ARG A 78 9.60 -5.71 3.18
N VAL A 79 10.27 -4.78 2.50
CA VAL A 79 10.82 -5.05 1.17
C VAL A 79 11.86 -6.15 1.28
N SER A 80 12.81 -6.02 2.21
CA SER A 80 13.86 -7.01 2.38
C SER A 80 13.32 -8.39 2.74
N ALA A 81 12.27 -8.44 3.54
CA ALA A 81 11.67 -9.71 3.94
C ALA A 81 10.94 -10.39 2.78
N TYR A 82 10.46 -9.63 1.82
CA TYR A 82 9.72 -10.16 0.68
C TYR A 82 10.65 -10.66 -0.42
N LEU A 83 11.78 -9.97 -0.63
CA LEU A 83 12.66 -10.28 -1.73
C LEU A 83 13.69 -11.33 -1.37
N LYS A 84 14.01 -12.20 -2.30
CA LYS A 84 15.11 -13.16 -2.14
C LYS A 84 16.42 -12.51 -2.54
N GLU A 85 16.36 -11.55 -3.46
CA GLU A 85 17.53 -10.82 -3.94
C GLU A 85 17.22 -9.33 -3.91
N PRO A 86 18.21 -8.48 -3.68
CA PRO A 86 17.96 -7.04 -3.65
C PRO A 86 17.41 -6.54 -4.98
N GLU A 87 16.46 -5.63 -4.90
CA GLU A 87 15.93 -4.95 -6.07
C GLU A 87 15.83 -3.47 -5.76
N ALA A 88 15.83 -2.65 -6.80
CA ALA A 88 15.64 -1.21 -6.64
C ALA A 88 14.21 -0.91 -6.24
N CYS A 89 14.02 0.10 -5.41
CA CYS A 89 12.68 0.54 -5.07
C CYS A 89 12.57 2.04 -5.02
N LEU A 90 11.35 2.53 -5.22
CA LEU A 90 11.04 3.94 -5.10
C LEU A 90 10.23 4.15 -3.84
N GLU A 91 10.39 5.31 -3.20
CA GLU A 91 9.55 5.67 -2.08
C GLU A 91 8.75 6.91 -2.43
N ALA A 92 7.51 6.93 -2.03
CA ALA A 92 6.61 8.04 -2.29
C ALA A 92 5.46 8.00 -1.30
N LYS A 93 4.85 9.16 -1.05
CA LYS A 93 3.64 9.15 -0.24
C LYS A 93 2.57 8.34 -0.96
N ALA A 94 1.81 7.59 -0.21
CA ALA A 94 0.79 6.72 -0.79
C ALA A 94 -0.15 7.50 -1.70
N ARG A 95 -0.59 8.68 -1.30
CA ARG A 95 -1.51 9.47 -2.14
C ARG A 95 -0.91 9.81 -3.50
N ASP A 96 0.38 10.11 -3.53
CA ASP A 96 1.05 10.44 -4.78
C ASP A 96 1.22 9.21 -5.66
N LEU A 97 1.55 8.09 -5.03
CA LEU A 97 1.71 6.83 -5.73
C LEU A 97 0.40 6.35 -6.34
N PHE A 98 -0.67 6.41 -5.56
CA PHE A 98 -1.98 5.99 -6.04
C PHE A 98 -2.48 6.88 -7.18
N ALA A 99 -2.14 8.15 -7.15
CA ALA A 99 -2.55 9.07 -8.21
C ALA A 99 -1.70 8.93 -9.47
N LEU A 100 -0.48 8.41 -9.33
CA LEU A 100 0.42 8.27 -10.46
C LEU A 100 0.03 7.13 -11.40
N LEU A 101 -0.41 6.03 -10.83
CA LEU A 101 -0.75 4.87 -11.64
C LEU A 101 -2.15 5.00 -12.25
N PRO A 102 -2.43 4.26 -13.34
CA PRO A 102 -3.73 4.40 -13.99
C PRO A 102 -4.89 4.10 -13.06
N PRO A 103 -6.03 4.77 -13.24
CA PRO A 103 -7.22 4.48 -12.44
C PRO A 103 -7.56 2.99 -12.52
N GLY A 104 -7.98 2.43 -11.41
CA GLY A 104 -8.30 1.01 -11.36
C GLY A 104 -7.13 0.11 -11.01
N SER A 105 -5.93 0.69 -10.86
CA SER A 105 -4.78 -0.10 -10.44
C SER A 105 -4.99 -0.64 -9.03
N ASN A 106 -4.63 -1.90 -8.82
CA ASN A 106 -4.76 -2.55 -7.52
C ASN A 106 -3.40 -2.61 -6.83
N PHE A 107 -3.37 -2.32 -5.55
CA PHE A 107 -2.16 -2.41 -4.75
C PHE A 107 -2.31 -3.48 -3.68
N TRP A 108 -1.21 -4.07 -3.28
CA TRP A 108 -1.21 -5.05 -2.19
C TRP A 108 -0.14 -4.63 -1.20
N LEU A 109 -0.56 -4.22 -0.01
CA LEU A 109 0.37 -3.81 1.04
C LEU A 109 0.98 -5.03 1.70
N ASN A 110 2.30 -5.06 1.77
CA ASN A 110 3.07 -6.10 2.47
C ASN A 110 2.66 -7.53 2.11
N PRO A 111 2.65 -7.90 0.81
CA PRO A 111 2.30 -9.27 0.45
C PRO A 111 3.22 -10.27 1.15
N GLN A 112 2.66 -11.41 1.55
CA GLN A 112 3.37 -12.47 2.27
C GLN A 112 3.78 -12.10 3.69
N SER A 113 3.40 -10.94 4.19
CA SER A 113 3.63 -10.58 5.58
C SER A 113 2.45 -11.03 6.43
N GLU A 114 2.67 -11.14 7.73
CA GLU A 114 1.58 -11.45 8.65
C GLU A 114 0.53 -10.34 8.66
N CYS A 115 0.94 -9.11 8.39
CA CYS A 115 0.03 -7.99 8.34
C CYS A 115 0.02 -7.44 6.93
N GLN A 116 -0.87 -7.94 6.10
CA GLN A 116 -0.96 -7.56 4.70
C GLN A 116 -2.37 -7.07 4.41
N LYS A 117 -2.51 -6.24 3.40
CA LYS A 117 -3.81 -5.74 3.01
C LYS A 117 -3.87 -5.46 1.52
N PRO A 118 -4.77 -6.14 0.80
CA PRO A 118 -5.02 -5.78 -0.60
C PRO A 118 -5.84 -4.50 -0.65
N LEU A 119 -5.51 -3.65 -1.61
CA LEU A 119 -6.22 -2.40 -1.85
C LEU A 119 -6.69 -2.41 -3.29
N PRO A 120 -7.91 -2.90 -3.54
CA PRO A 120 -8.45 -2.88 -4.89
C PRO A 120 -8.60 -1.46 -5.42
N GLY A 121 -8.58 -1.32 -6.74
CA GLY A 121 -8.69 0.00 -7.36
C GLY A 121 -9.91 0.79 -6.91
N ASP A 122 -11.03 0.13 -6.64
CA ASP A 122 -12.23 0.80 -6.15
C ASP A 122 -11.99 1.43 -4.78
N GLU A 123 -11.31 0.72 -3.90
CA GLU A 123 -11.00 1.23 -2.56
C GLU A 123 -10.04 2.41 -2.66
N ILE A 124 -9.06 2.32 -3.56
CA ILE A 124 -8.11 3.40 -3.78
C ILE A 124 -8.83 4.65 -4.29
N SER A 125 -9.80 4.49 -5.19
CA SER A 125 -10.58 5.63 -5.66
C SER A 125 -11.34 6.29 -4.53
N LEU A 126 -11.90 5.50 -3.63
CA LEU A 126 -12.59 6.04 -2.46
C LEU A 126 -11.63 6.77 -1.52
N LEU A 127 -10.40 6.27 -1.40
CA LEU A 127 -9.38 6.93 -0.59
C LEU A 127 -8.99 8.27 -1.18
N LEU A 128 -8.72 8.32 -2.48
CA LEU A 128 -8.26 9.55 -3.13
C LEU A 128 -9.35 10.62 -3.15
N SER A 129 -10.61 10.22 -3.29
CA SER A 129 -11.71 11.17 -3.31
C SER A 129 -12.14 11.61 -1.91
N GLY A 130 -11.69 10.91 -0.89
CA GLY A 130 -12.11 11.18 0.49
C GLY A 130 -13.44 10.55 0.85
N LYS A 131 -14.11 9.91 -0.09
CA LYS A 131 -15.42 9.32 0.18
C LYS A 131 -15.35 8.20 1.20
N ILE A 132 -14.20 7.53 1.31
CA ILE A 132 -14.06 6.44 2.26
C ILE A 132 -14.27 6.91 3.69
N PHE A 133 -14.00 8.18 3.97
CA PHE A 133 -14.13 8.74 5.32
C PHE A 133 -15.56 9.07 5.69
N THR A 134 -16.49 8.94 4.75
CA THR A 134 -17.90 9.13 5.03
C THR A 134 -18.61 7.80 5.24
N MET A 135 -17.90 6.69 5.10
CA MET A 135 -18.46 5.36 5.29
C MET A 135 -18.40 4.97 6.76
N ASP A 136 -19.33 4.11 7.17
CA ASP A 136 -19.37 3.67 8.55
C ASP A 136 -18.59 2.38 8.72
N PHE A 137 -17.51 2.43 9.47
CA PHE A 137 -16.70 1.27 9.78
C PHE A 137 -16.90 0.79 11.21
N SER A 138 -17.88 1.35 11.92
CA SER A 138 -18.00 1.08 13.34
C SER A 138 -18.50 -0.31 13.67
N GLY A 139 -18.60 -1.15 12.71
CA GLY A 139 -18.89 -2.51 13.07
C GLY A 139 -20.30 -2.87 13.24
N SER A 140 -21.16 -2.10 12.78
CA SER A 140 -22.53 -2.46 12.92
C SER A 140 -22.78 -3.68 12.08
N GLY A 141 -21.90 -4.10 11.45
CA GLY A 141 -22.04 -5.33 10.77
C GLY A 141 -22.89 -5.21 9.64
N THR A 142 -23.40 -4.21 9.45
CA THR A 142 -24.20 -4.20 8.44
C THR A 142 -23.47 -4.09 7.32
N ALA A 143 -23.22 -4.93 6.99
CA ALA A 143 -23.01 -4.90 5.78
C ALA A 143 -22.81 -3.89 4.99
N SER A 144 -22.08 -3.42 5.15
CA SER A 144 -21.75 -2.74 4.29
C SER A 144 -21.49 -3.35 3.20
N PRO A 145 -21.91 -3.02 2.34
CA PRO A 145 -21.67 -3.60 1.18
C PRO A 145 -20.42 -3.29 0.78
N GLY A 146 -19.76 -3.77 0.98
CA GLY A 146 -18.54 -3.65 0.49
C GLY A 146 -18.27 -2.95 -0.58
#